data_2402d31d1327ab0ddc3cc7bab082aea2
#
_entry.id   2402d31d1327ab0ddc3cc7bab082aea2
#
_cell.length_a   1.000
_cell.length_b   1.000
_cell.length_c   1.000
_cell.angle_alpha   90.00
_cell.angle_beta   90.00
_cell.angle_gamma   90.00
#
_symmetry.space_group_name_H-M   'P 1'
#
loop_
_entity.id
_entity.type
_entity.pdbx_description
1 polymer ?
#
loop_
_entity_poly.entity_id
_entity_poly.type
_entity_poly.pdbx_seq_one_letter_code
_entity_poly.pdbx_strand_id
1 'polypeptide(L)'
;MNKTINNKNLDVLIIGMGFSGICAAIKLIQNNITNIQIHEKSDGIGGTWHDNIYPGAACDVPSHLYCYSFEPNPNWSRRYAKQAEIKEYLEICADKYDILKFAKFSSKVVSMVYQ
;
A
#
# COMPACT_ATOMS: atom_id res chain seq x y z
N MET A 1 -20.29 -12.09 -5.60
CA MET A 1 -21.14 -11.08 -6.26
C MET A 1 -20.27 -9.89 -6.61
N ASN A 2 -20.18 -9.54 -7.88
CA ASN A 2 -19.42 -8.37 -8.32
C ASN A 2 -20.20 -7.11 -7.93
N LYS A 3 -19.61 -6.28 -7.07
CA LYS A 3 -20.18 -4.97 -6.75
C LYS A 3 -19.69 -3.97 -7.79
N THR A 4 -20.61 -3.38 -8.51
CA THR A 4 -20.30 -2.22 -9.33
C THR A 4 -20.13 -1.03 -8.43
N ILE A 5 -18.93 -0.43 -8.43
CA ILE A 5 -18.66 0.79 -7.69
C ILE A 5 -18.99 1.96 -8.61
N ASN A 6 -19.93 2.77 -8.19
CA ASN A 6 -20.21 4.01 -8.89
C ASN A 6 -19.20 5.07 -8.44
N ASN A 7 -18.13 5.21 -9.22
CA ASN A 7 -17.01 6.12 -8.93
C ASN A 7 -17.25 7.55 -9.42
N LYS A 8 -18.48 7.93 -9.79
CA LYS A 8 -18.79 9.24 -10.39
C LYS A 8 -18.34 10.44 -9.54
N ASN A 9 -18.08 10.21 -8.25
CA ASN A 9 -17.72 11.28 -7.31
C ASN A 9 -16.31 11.14 -6.75
N LEU A 10 -15.51 10.18 -7.21
CA LEU A 10 -14.12 10.05 -6.77
C LEU A 10 -13.18 10.83 -7.69
N ASP A 11 -12.22 11.53 -7.10
CA ASP A 11 -11.14 12.16 -7.87
C ASP A 11 -10.10 11.13 -8.29
N VAL A 12 -9.76 10.20 -7.40
CA VAL A 12 -8.77 9.15 -7.67
C VAL A 12 -9.20 7.83 -7.05
N LEU A 13 -9.07 6.77 -7.83
CA LEU A 13 -9.15 5.39 -7.36
C LEU A 13 -7.76 4.76 -7.46
N ILE A 14 -7.25 4.26 -6.34
CA ILE A 14 -5.98 3.53 -6.28
C ILE A 14 -6.28 2.04 -6.25
N ILE A 15 -5.60 1.29 -7.09
CA ILE A 15 -5.72 -0.17 -7.14
C ILE A 15 -4.44 -0.78 -6.56
N GLY A 16 -4.61 -1.46 -5.44
CA GLY A 16 -3.52 -2.11 -4.73
C GLY A 16 -2.94 -1.27 -3.59
N MET A 17 -2.52 -1.95 -2.53
CA MET A 17 -1.99 -1.34 -1.31
C MET A 17 -0.62 -1.92 -0.95
N GLY A 18 0.24 -2.06 -1.93
CA GLY A 18 1.67 -2.29 -1.77
C GLY A 18 2.43 -0.97 -1.63
N PHE A 19 3.74 -0.98 -1.83
CA PHE A 19 4.59 0.22 -1.75
C PHE A 19 4.06 1.39 -2.60
N SER A 20 3.71 1.12 -3.85
CA SER A 20 3.27 2.16 -4.79
C SER A 20 1.92 2.74 -4.41
N GLY A 21 0.95 1.91 -4.06
CA GLY A 21 -0.41 2.36 -3.71
C GLY A 21 -0.42 3.17 -2.42
N ILE A 22 0.32 2.76 -1.41
CA ILE A 22 0.49 3.51 -0.16
C ILE A 22 1.16 4.84 -0.42
N CYS A 23 2.24 4.86 -1.21
CA CYS A 23 2.93 6.10 -1.59
C CYS A 23 2.00 7.06 -2.33
N ALA A 24 1.24 6.58 -3.30
CA ALA A 24 0.29 7.38 -4.06
C ALA A 24 -0.76 8.03 -3.13
N ALA A 25 -1.34 7.26 -2.22
CA ALA A 25 -2.31 7.77 -1.25
C ALA A 25 -1.71 8.86 -0.37
N ILE A 26 -0.53 8.64 0.20
CA ILE A 26 0.16 9.61 1.04
C ILE A 26 0.40 10.91 0.28
N LYS A 27 0.92 10.82 -0.95
CA LYS A 27 1.22 12.01 -1.77
C LYS A 27 -0.03 12.78 -2.18
N LEU A 28 -1.13 12.09 -2.48
CA LEU A 28 -2.40 12.74 -2.79
C LEU A 28 -2.91 13.52 -1.58
N ILE A 29 -2.92 12.91 -0.41
CA ILE A 29 -3.36 13.57 0.83
C ILE A 29 -2.47 14.78 1.17
N GLN A 30 -1.16 14.66 1.02
CA GLN A 30 -0.22 15.78 1.22
C GLN A 30 -0.47 16.95 0.26
N ASN A 31 -1.08 16.69 -0.90
CA ASN A 31 -1.47 17.70 -1.88
C ASN A 31 -2.96 18.09 -1.80
N ASN A 32 -3.62 17.79 -0.68
CA ASN A 32 -5.02 18.11 -0.41
C ASN A 32 -6.03 17.45 -1.37
N ILE A 33 -5.66 16.34 -1.99
CA ILE A 33 -6.56 15.51 -2.78
C ILE A 33 -7.06 14.39 -1.88
N THR A 34 -8.24 14.58 -1.30
CA THR A 34 -8.78 13.71 -0.24
C THR A 34 -9.98 12.86 -0.66
N ASN A 35 -10.56 13.13 -1.83
CA ASN A 35 -11.66 12.34 -2.35
C ASN A 35 -11.14 11.13 -3.12
N ILE A 36 -10.53 10.20 -2.37
CA ILE A 36 -9.87 9.01 -2.90
C ILE A 36 -10.42 7.74 -2.26
N GLN A 37 -10.27 6.64 -2.98
CA GLN A 37 -10.44 5.29 -2.45
C GLN A 37 -9.28 4.40 -2.87
N ILE A 38 -8.95 3.43 -2.04
CA ILE A 38 -7.95 2.39 -2.33
C ILE A 38 -8.66 1.05 -2.28
N HIS A 39 -8.57 0.27 -3.35
CA HIS A 39 -9.13 -1.07 -3.42
C HIS A 39 -7.98 -2.09 -3.40
N GLU A 40 -7.97 -2.93 -2.36
CA GLU A 40 -6.99 -4.00 -2.19
C GLU A 40 -7.66 -5.36 -2.26
N LYS A 41 -7.12 -6.25 -3.10
CA LYS A 41 -7.64 -7.61 -3.26
C LYS A 41 -7.46 -8.48 -2.01
N SER A 42 -6.36 -8.26 -1.28
CA SER A 42 -6.02 -9.01 -0.06
C SER A 42 -6.74 -8.45 1.16
N ASP A 43 -6.65 -9.15 2.28
CA ASP A 43 -7.25 -8.75 3.55
C ASP A 43 -6.35 -7.83 4.40
N GLY A 44 -5.18 -7.46 3.86
CA GLY A 44 -4.23 -6.59 4.52
C GLY A 44 -3.35 -5.82 3.55
N ILE A 45 -2.58 -4.89 4.09
CA ILE A 45 -1.64 -4.08 3.33
C ILE A 45 -0.32 -4.79 3.09
N GLY A 46 0.42 -4.32 2.09
CA GLY A 46 1.80 -4.75 1.85
C GLY A 46 2.05 -5.35 0.48
N GLY A 47 1.01 -5.73 -0.28
CA GLY A 47 1.15 -6.34 -1.58
C GLY A 47 2.03 -7.59 -1.53
N THR A 48 3.16 -7.58 -2.23
CA THR A 48 4.15 -8.68 -2.20
C THR A 48 4.55 -9.07 -0.77
N TRP A 49 4.68 -8.10 0.12
CA TRP A 49 5.10 -8.32 1.50
C TRP A 49 3.97 -8.78 2.43
N HIS A 50 2.75 -8.69 1.98
CA HIS A 50 1.59 -9.33 2.62
C HIS A 50 1.40 -10.76 2.12
N ASP A 51 1.50 -10.96 0.80
CA ASP A 51 1.15 -12.22 0.14
C ASP A 51 2.23 -13.29 0.26
N ASN A 52 3.50 -12.93 0.37
CA ASN A 52 4.64 -13.86 0.35
C ASN A 52 5.22 -14.08 1.75
N ILE A 53 4.66 -15.03 2.47
CA ILE A 53 5.02 -15.37 3.84
C ILE A 53 5.85 -16.68 3.97
N TYR A 54 6.41 -17.17 2.88
CA TYR A 54 7.21 -18.39 2.90
C TYR A 54 8.51 -18.20 3.71
N PRO A 55 9.08 -19.29 4.30
CA PRO A 55 10.33 -19.20 5.04
C PRO A 55 11.47 -18.64 4.19
N GLY A 56 12.16 -17.65 4.70
CA GLY A 56 13.27 -16.99 4.01
C GLY A 56 12.87 -15.83 3.08
N ALA A 57 11.58 -15.51 2.97
CA ALA A 57 11.14 -14.34 2.20
C ALA A 57 11.80 -13.06 2.72
N ALA A 58 12.58 -12.42 1.86
CA ALA A 58 13.37 -11.24 2.18
C ALA A 58 13.60 -10.38 0.93
N CYS A 59 13.99 -9.11 1.14
CA CYS A 59 14.34 -8.23 0.05
C CYS A 59 15.75 -8.53 -0.48
N ASP A 60 15.95 -8.34 -1.77
CA ASP A 60 17.24 -8.42 -2.47
C ASP A 60 17.88 -7.04 -2.68
N VAL A 61 17.24 -5.99 -2.19
CA VAL A 61 17.75 -4.63 -2.16
C VAL A 61 18.19 -4.27 -0.74
N PRO A 62 19.33 -3.58 -0.55
CA PRO A 62 19.73 -3.13 0.78
C PRO A 62 18.63 -2.32 1.47
N SER A 63 18.36 -2.64 2.73
CA SER A 63 17.21 -2.11 3.50
C SER A 63 17.13 -0.58 3.53
N HIS A 64 18.27 0.10 3.69
CA HIS A 64 18.30 1.57 3.71
C HIS A 64 17.93 2.23 2.38
N LEU A 65 17.90 1.47 1.29
CA LEU A 65 17.42 1.92 -0.03
C LEU A 65 15.96 1.51 -0.28
N TYR A 66 15.42 0.61 0.54
CA TYR A 66 14.09 0.03 0.35
C TYR A 66 13.09 0.63 1.32
N CYS A 67 12.95 1.94 1.25
CA CYS A 67 11.98 2.72 2.02
C CYS A 67 11.60 3.98 1.24
N TYR A 68 10.54 4.64 1.67
CA TYR A 68 10.16 5.92 1.07
C TYR A 68 11.18 7.01 1.40
N SER A 69 11.48 7.88 0.43
CA SER A 69 12.40 9.00 0.63
C SER A 69 11.93 9.99 1.70
N PHE A 70 10.62 10.10 1.87
CA PHE A 70 9.99 10.99 2.87
C PHE A 70 9.81 10.31 4.23
N GLU A 71 10.08 9.02 4.35
CA GLU A 71 9.97 8.26 5.61
C GLU A 71 11.15 7.27 5.72
N PRO A 72 12.38 7.76 5.86
CA PRO A 72 13.52 6.89 6.01
C PRO A 72 13.46 6.13 7.33
N ASN A 73 13.89 4.87 7.32
CA ASN A 73 14.01 4.06 8.52
C ASN A 73 15.49 3.76 8.78
N PRO A 74 16.10 4.34 9.81
CA PRO A 74 17.48 4.07 10.17
C PRO A 74 17.68 2.78 10.98
N ASN A 75 16.59 2.15 11.42
CA ASN A 75 16.59 1.07 12.41
C ASN A 75 16.33 -0.32 11.81
N TRP A 76 16.66 -0.52 10.52
CA TRP A 76 16.58 -1.84 9.92
C TRP A 76 17.49 -2.84 10.67
N SER A 77 16.94 -4.02 11.02
CA SER A 77 17.67 -5.05 11.74
C SER A 77 18.71 -5.78 10.87
N ARG A 78 18.58 -5.68 9.54
CA ARG A 78 19.41 -6.40 8.58
C ARG A 78 19.69 -5.56 7.34
N ARG A 79 20.83 -5.87 6.68
CA ARG A 79 21.14 -5.30 5.37
C ARG A 79 20.06 -5.61 4.33
N TYR A 80 19.51 -6.84 4.38
CA TYR A 80 18.40 -7.28 3.54
C TYR A 80 17.25 -7.68 4.45
N ALA A 81 16.27 -6.80 4.59
CA ALA A 81 15.17 -6.98 5.52
C ALA A 81 14.29 -8.17 5.13
N LYS A 82 13.80 -8.88 6.14
CA LYS A 82 12.82 -9.95 5.96
C LYS A 82 11.42 -9.40 5.74
N GLN A 83 10.56 -10.25 5.19
CA GLN A 83 9.17 -9.95 4.88
C GLN A 83 8.42 -9.26 6.02
N ALA A 84 8.50 -9.81 7.22
CA ALA A 84 7.75 -9.28 8.37
C ALA A 84 8.14 -7.85 8.72
N GLU A 85 9.42 -7.51 8.64
CA GLU A 85 9.92 -6.18 8.95
C GLU A 85 9.54 -5.15 7.89
N ILE A 86 9.54 -5.55 6.61
CA ILE A 86 9.10 -4.70 5.51
C ILE A 86 7.60 -4.44 5.61
N LYS A 87 6.81 -5.48 5.88
CA LYS A 87 5.37 -5.34 6.09
C LYS A 87 5.05 -4.41 7.25
N GLU A 88 5.73 -4.56 8.37
CA GLU A 88 5.60 -3.69 9.54
C GLU A 88 5.92 -2.23 9.18
N TYR A 89 6.99 -1.99 8.42
CA TYR A 89 7.33 -0.66 7.94
C TYR A 89 6.18 -0.02 7.14
N LEU A 90 5.57 -0.78 6.23
CA LEU A 90 4.43 -0.30 5.44
C LEU A 90 3.19 -0.03 6.30
N GLU A 91 2.93 -0.88 7.28
CA GLU A 91 1.83 -0.69 8.24
C GLU A 91 2.03 0.58 9.07
N ILE A 92 3.24 0.83 9.54
CA ILE A 92 3.60 2.04 10.29
C ILE A 92 3.40 3.28 9.42
N CYS A 93 3.84 3.25 8.16
CA CYS A 93 3.64 4.37 7.23
C CYS A 93 2.15 4.63 6.98
N ALA A 94 1.38 3.59 6.72
CA ALA A 94 -0.06 3.72 6.47
C ALA A 94 -0.80 4.31 7.67
N ASP A 95 -0.44 3.90 8.88
CA ASP A 95 -1.01 4.42 10.13
C ASP A 95 -0.59 5.87 10.38
N LYS A 96 0.70 6.16 10.27
CA LYS A 96 1.25 7.51 10.50
C LYS A 96 0.62 8.57 9.61
N TYR A 97 0.39 8.26 8.34
CA TYR A 97 -0.21 9.19 7.37
C TYR A 97 -1.73 9.05 7.25
N ASP A 98 -2.34 8.24 8.10
CA ASP A 98 -3.81 8.09 8.23
C ASP A 98 -4.52 7.76 6.91
N ILE A 99 -3.94 6.86 6.12
CA ILE A 99 -4.51 6.47 4.82
C ILE A 99 -5.41 5.23 4.87
N LEU A 100 -5.40 4.48 5.96
CA LEU A 100 -6.21 3.26 6.11
C LEU A 100 -7.71 3.52 5.99
N LYS A 101 -8.18 4.70 6.38
CA LYS A 101 -9.59 5.10 6.28
C LYS A 101 -10.11 5.14 4.84
N PHE A 102 -9.23 5.23 3.85
CA PHE A 102 -9.60 5.23 2.43
C PHE A 102 -9.59 3.83 1.82
N ALA A 103 -9.09 2.84 2.55
CA ALA A 103 -8.88 1.49 2.04
C ALA A 103 -10.14 0.62 2.15
N LYS A 104 -10.36 -0.16 1.09
CA LYS A 104 -11.31 -1.28 1.08
C LYS A 104 -10.53 -2.55 0.78
N PHE A 105 -10.43 -3.41 1.80
CA PHE A 105 -9.78 -4.71 1.68
C PHE A 105 -10.72 -5.76 1.09
N SER A 106 -10.15 -6.90 0.70
CA SER A 106 -10.89 -8.01 0.08
C SER A 106 -11.78 -7.55 -1.08
N SER A 107 -11.26 -6.60 -1.86
CA SER A 107 -11.97 -5.87 -2.91
C SER A 107 -11.14 -5.85 -4.19
N LYS A 108 -11.12 -6.98 -4.89
CA LYS A 108 -10.39 -7.13 -6.14
C LYS A 108 -11.09 -6.37 -7.27
N VAL A 109 -10.37 -5.47 -7.92
CA VAL A 109 -10.83 -4.83 -9.16
C VAL A 109 -10.61 -5.81 -10.30
N VAL A 110 -11.68 -6.20 -11.01
CA VAL A 110 -11.63 -7.19 -12.09
C VAL A 110 -11.75 -6.55 -13.47
N SER A 111 -12.30 -5.35 -13.56
CA SER A 111 -12.38 -4.62 -14.83
C SER A 111 -12.56 -3.13 -14.59
N MET A 112 -12.10 -2.35 -15.55
CA MET A 112 -12.32 -0.91 -15.63
C MET A 112 -12.71 -0.57 -17.06
N VAL A 113 -13.75 0.24 -17.21
CA VAL A 113 -14.24 0.68 -18.54
C VAL A 113 -14.22 2.19 -18.57
N TYR A 114 -13.47 2.75 -19.52
CA TYR A 114 -13.48 4.19 -19.80
C TYR A 114 -14.76 4.56 -20.56
N GLN A 115 -15.42 5.60 -20.11
CA GLN A 115 -16.64 6.11 -20.71
C GLN A 115 -16.46 7.51 -21.28
#